data_f702a0636e0217b95b7c4da100ee479b
#
_entry.id   f702a0636e0217b95b7c4da100ee479b
#
_cell.length_a   1.000
_cell.length_b   1.000
_cell.length_c   1.000
_cell.angle_alpha   90.00
_cell.angle_beta   90.00
_cell.angle_gamma   90.00
#
_symmetry.space_group_name_H-M   'P 1'
#
loop_
_entity.id
_entity.type
_entity.pdbx_description
1 polymer ?
#
loop_
_entity_poly.entity_id
_entity_poly.type
_entity_poly.pdbx_seq_one_letter_code
_entity_poly.pdbx_strand_id
1 'polypeptide(L)'
;MPHLFAGDINATYVTGAEVPVSAKGFTAEGKKVNIALNFAPAPGTQLMVVQNTGPRIIRGTFTNLAQGQTIALTYAGLTHYFVANYHGGSGNDLVLLWTTGRQFMPATVAGKLDGQIVLALKKSRGEPPFDKPTSLEPDIPIKDGDRVFVDIEGSISKALLDQVTLSGGTVPNGPTTTTTLRAMVPLSQLEALAVRADVTSIAPAKLSVTSQIKQQ
;
A
#
# COMPACT_ATOMS: atom_id res chain seq x y z
N MET A 1 15.16 -12.82 -35.36
CA MET A 1 15.11 -11.34 -35.39
C MET A 1 14.55 -10.89 -34.05
N PRO A 2 15.18 -9.95 -33.35
CA PRO A 2 14.59 -9.42 -32.11
C PRO A 2 13.30 -8.67 -32.46
N HIS A 3 12.20 -8.99 -31.79
CA HIS A 3 10.99 -8.20 -31.89
C HIS A 3 11.29 -6.79 -31.35
N LEU A 4 11.43 -5.83 -32.28
CA LEU A 4 11.43 -4.42 -31.92
C LEU A 4 10.01 -4.07 -31.49
N PHE A 5 9.77 -3.95 -30.21
CA PHE A 5 8.62 -3.18 -29.73
C PHE A 5 8.87 -1.73 -30.15
N ALA A 6 8.20 -1.28 -31.20
CA ALA A 6 8.29 0.10 -31.67
C ALA A 6 7.29 0.93 -30.86
N GLY A 7 7.76 1.66 -29.82
CA GLY A 7 6.93 2.59 -29.08
C GLY A 7 7.15 2.55 -27.57
N ASP A 8 6.46 3.44 -26.90
CA ASP A 8 6.41 3.52 -25.45
C ASP A 8 5.64 2.32 -24.85
N ILE A 9 5.98 1.93 -23.64
CA ILE A 9 5.37 0.81 -22.93
C ILE A 9 4.32 1.34 -21.96
N ASN A 10 3.13 0.73 -21.93
CA ASN A 10 2.12 0.96 -20.92
C ASN A 10 2.02 -0.25 -20.00
N ALA A 11 2.33 -0.07 -18.73
CA ALA A 11 2.31 -1.09 -17.70
C ALA A 11 1.19 -0.75 -16.70
N THR A 12 0.11 -1.51 -16.73
CA THR A 12 -1.02 -1.36 -15.79
C THR A 12 -1.10 -2.58 -14.90
N TYR A 13 -1.13 -2.35 -13.57
CA TYR A 13 -1.20 -3.39 -12.56
C TYR A 13 -2.52 -3.32 -11.82
N VAL A 14 -3.26 -4.43 -11.81
CA VAL A 14 -4.54 -4.60 -11.13
C VAL A 14 -4.42 -5.57 -9.95
N THR A 15 -3.49 -6.50 -10.04
CA THR A 15 -3.20 -7.49 -8.99
C THR A 15 -1.74 -7.49 -8.55
N GLY A 16 -0.84 -6.92 -9.37
CA GLY A 16 0.62 -6.96 -9.17
C GLY A 16 1.30 -8.18 -9.78
N ALA A 17 0.55 -9.12 -10.34
CA ALA A 17 1.07 -10.32 -11.02
C ALA A 17 1.23 -10.13 -12.54
N GLU A 18 0.84 -8.98 -13.07
CA GLU A 18 0.89 -8.69 -14.49
C GLU A 18 2.33 -8.61 -14.99
N VAL A 19 2.52 -9.06 -16.24
CA VAL A 19 3.79 -8.97 -16.97
C VAL A 19 3.53 -8.21 -18.28
N PRO A 20 3.60 -6.86 -18.24
CA PRO A 20 3.28 -6.01 -19.39
C PRO A 20 4.10 -6.32 -20.64
N VAL A 21 5.37 -6.67 -20.46
CA VAL A 21 6.26 -7.05 -21.56
C VAL A 21 6.96 -8.37 -21.25
N SER A 22 6.83 -9.34 -22.16
CA SER A 22 7.66 -10.54 -22.17
C SER A 22 8.33 -10.67 -23.54
N ALA A 23 9.68 -10.68 -23.58
CA ALA A 23 10.42 -10.70 -24.83
C ALA A 23 11.77 -11.43 -24.71
N LYS A 24 12.17 -12.12 -25.77
CA LYS A 24 13.51 -12.71 -25.89
C LYS A 24 14.52 -11.65 -26.34
N GLY A 25 15.08 -10.92 -25.36
CA GLY A 25 15.88 -9.73 -25.56
C GLY A 25 15.02 -8.46 -25.67
N PHE A 26 15.40 -7.43 -24.93
CA PHE A 26 14.68 -6.16 -24.88
C PHE A 26 15.64 -4.98 -24.94
N THR A 27 15.24 -3.94 -25.67
CA THR A 27 15.94 -2.65 -25.71
C THR A 27 15.01 -1.58 -25.15
N ALA A 28 15.40 -0.98 -24.05
CA ALA A 28 14.67 0.10 -23.38
C ALA A 28 15.10 1.48 -23.88
N GLU A 29 16.31 1.58 -24.44
CA GLU A 29 16.90 2.83 -24.94
C GLU A 29 15.97 3.56 -25.90
N GLY A 30 15.77 4.85 -25.68
CA GLY A 30 14.94 5.71 -26.53
C GLY A 30 13.42 5.57 -26.30
N LYS A 31 12.97 4.67 -25.42
CA LYS A 31 11.55 4.44 -25.10
C LYS A 31 11.19 5.07 -23.76
N LYS A 32 9.89 5.27 -23.56
CA LYS A 32 9.29 5.63 -22.24
C LYS A 32 8.46 4.47 -21.71
N VAL A 33 8.27 4.43 -20.41
CA VAL A 33 7.32 3.54 -19.76
C VAL A 33 6.32 4.39 -18.96
N ASN A 34 5.03 4.14 -19.18
CA ASN A 34 3.93 4.69 -18.42
C ASN A 34 3.42 3.60 -17.49
N ILE A 35 3.36 3.89 -16.20
CA ILE A 35 3.03 2.89 -15.18
C ILE A 35 1.79 3.35 -14.43
N ALA A 36 0.79 2.48 -14.37
CA ALA A 36 -0.45 2.71 -13.62
C ALA A 36 -0.62 1.60 -12.58
N LEU A 37 -0.95 2.02 -11.34
CA LEU A 37 -1.21 1.14 -10.22
C LEU A 37 -2.70 1.20 -9.89
N ASN A 38 -3.41 0.07 -10.04
CA ASN A 38 -4.84 -0.06 -9.81
C ASN A 38 -5.18 -1.07 -8.70
N PHE A 39 -4.27 -1.26 -7.76
CA PHE A 39 -4.48 -2.08 -6.55
C PHE A 39 -3.63 -1.51 -5.41
N ALA A 40 -3.95 -1.90 -4.17
CA ALA A 40 -3.13 -1.59 -2.99
C ALA A 40 -1.99 -2.60 -2.89
N PRO A 41 -0.73 -2.20 -3.13
CA PRO A 41 0.38 -3.14 -3.00
C PRO A 41 0.62 -3.50 -1.53
N ALA A 42 1.04 -4.75 -1.27
CA ALA A 42 1.51 -5.18 0.04
C ALA A 42 3.02 -4.92 0.20
N PRO A 43 3.55 -4.83 1.44
CA PRO A 43 4.99 -4.74 1.67
C PRO A 43 5.76 -5.83 0.92
N GLY A 44 6.83 -5.43 0.23
CA GLY A 44 7.64 -6.35 -0.58
C GLY A 44 7.08 -6.65 -1.97
N THR A 45 5.98 -6.01 -2.38
CA THR A 45 5.46 -6.14 -3.76
C THR A 45 6.54 -5.84 -4.78
N GLN A 46 6.69 -6.74 -5.75
CA GLN A 46 7.52 -6.55 -6.94
C GLN A 46 6.61 -6.52 -8.17
N LEU A 47 6.73 -5.48 -8.97
CA LEU A 47 6.00 -5.35 -10.23
C LEU A 47 6.94 -5.67 -11.39
N MET A 48 6.65 -6.72 -12.14
CA MET A 48 7.41 -7.07 -13.34
C MET A 48 7.03 -6.11 -14.47
N VAL A 49 7.95 -5.28 -14.95
CA VAL A 49 7.72 -4.36 -16.07
C VAL A 49 8.11 -5.02 -17.38
N VAL A 50 9.30 -5.61 -17.40
CA VAL A 50 9.83 -6.34 -18.56
C VAL A 50 10.40 -7.68 -18.09
N GLN A 51 9.79 -8.77 -18.52
CA GLN A 51 10.33 -10.10 -18.40
C GLN A 51 11.20 -10.39 -19.64
N ASN A 52 12.50 -10.38 -19.46
CA ASN A 52 13.43 -10.66 -20.53
C ASN A 52 13.85 -12.13 -20.53
N THR A 53 13.22 -12.92 -21.37
CA THR A 53 13.46 -14.36 -21.47
C THR A 53 14.73 -14.73 -22.29
N GLY A 54 15.48 -13.71 -22.73
CA GLY A 54 16.75 -13.90 -23.45
C GLY A 54 17.95 -14.04 -22.49
N PRO A 55 19.12 -14.46 -23.01
CA PRO A 55 20.32 -14.67 -22.19
C PRO A 55 21.10 -13.39 -21.89
N ARG A 56 20.70 -12.25 -22.44
CA ARG A 56 21.39 -10.97 -22.28
C ARG A 56 20.56 -10.04 -21.42
N ILE A 57 21.21 -9.10 -20.73
CA ILE A 57 20.55 -8.04 -19.98
C ILE A 57 19.73 -7.13 -20.93
N ILE A 58 18.77 -6.39 -20.36
CA ILE A 58 18.05 -5.32 -21.08
C ILE A 58 19.06 -4.27 -21.55
N ARG A 59 18.96 -3.89 -22.82
CA ARG A 59 19.84 -2.88 -23.41
C ARG A 59 19.33 -1.48 -23.12
N GLY A 60 20.17 -0.67 -22.44
CA GLY A 60 19.84 0.69 -22.03
C GLY A 60 18.78 0.75 -20.94
N THR A 61 18.28 1.95 -20.68
CA THR A 61 17.17 2.22 -19.75
C THR A 61 16.09 3.02 -20.46
N PHE A 62 14.88 3.00 -19.94
CA PHE A 62 13.85 3.92 -20.39
C PHE A 62 14.27 5.37 -20.14
N THR A 63 13.86 6.30 -21.00
CA THR A 63 14.23 7.71 -20.90
C THR A 63 13.67 8.38 -19.64
N ASN A 64 12.61 7.82 -19.07
CA ASN A 64 11.93 8.30 -17.86
C ASN A 64 12.02 7.33 -16.67
N LEU A 65 12.85 6.28 -16.76
CA LEU A 65 13.04 5.31 -15.68
C LEU A 65 14.47 4.76 -15.71
N ALA A 66 15.37 5.35 -14.92
CA ALA A 66 16.75 4.92 -14.82
C ALA A 66 16.91 3.75 -13.82
N GLN A 67 18.04 3.03 -13.91
CA GLN A 67 18.41 2.03 -12.90
C GLN A 67 18.52 2.69 -11.51
N GLY A 68 17.87 2.09 -10.52
CA GLY A 68 17.86 2.60 -9.14
C GLY A 68 16.98 3.84 -8.93
N GLN A 69 16.31 4.33 -9.96
CA GLN A 69 15.39 5.47 -9.82
C GLN A 69 14.18 5.09 -8.98
N THR A 70 13.84 5.96 -8.03
CA THR A 70 12.59 5.86 -7.29
C THR A 70 11.47 6.56 -8.04
N ILE A 71 10.34 5.88 -8.18
CA ILE A 71 9.12 6.45 -8.75
C ILE A 71 7.98 6.39 -7.75
N ALA A 72 7.07 7.33 -7.87
CA ALA A 72 5.85 7.42 -7.06
C ALA A 72 4.65 6.94 -7.88
N LEU A 73 3.97 5.91 -7.42
CA LEU A 73 2.73 5.40 -8.00
C LEU A 73 1.60 5.61 -7.01
N THR A 74 0.47 6.14 -7.46
CA THR A 74 -0.65 6.47 -6.59
C THR A 74 -1.83 5.54 -6.86
N TYR A 75 -2.39 4.98 -5.78
CA TYR A 75 -3.64 4.24 -5.80
C TYR A 75 -4.52 4.67 -4.63
N ALA A 76 -5.81 4.89 -4.87
CA ALA A 76 -6.80 5.31 -3.86
C ALA A 76 -6.33 6.50 -2.99
N GLY A 77 -5.58 7.45 -3.58
CA GLY A 77 -5.05 8.63 -2.88
C GLY A 77 -3.77 8.38 -2.07
N LEU A 78 -3.29 7.14 -1.99
CA LEU A 78 -2.00 6.79 -1.37
C LEU A 78 -0.90 6.68 -2.41
N THR A 79 0.26 7.22 -2.07
CA THR A 79 1.46 7.16 -2.93
C THR A 79 2.40 6.08 -2.42
N HIS A 80 2.75 5.17 -3.30
CA HIS A 80 3.68 4.07 -3.06
C HIS A 80 4.97 4.33 -3.84
N TYR A 81 6.12 4.16 -3.20
CA TYR A 81 7.42 4.38 -3.82
C TYR A 81 8.06 3.07 -4.23
N PHE A 82 8.43 2.99 -5.49
CA PHE A 82 9.09 1.82 -6.06
C PHE A 82 10.45 2.22 -6.62
N VAL A 83 11.44 1.33 -6.49
CA VAL A 83 12.76 1.48 -7.10
C VAL A 83 12.87 0.58 -8.31
N ALA A 84 13.30 1.15 -9.43
CA ALA A 84 13.54 0.42 -10.65
C ALA A 84 14.81 -0.41 -10.57
N ASN A 85 14.72 -1.71 -10.89
CA ASN A 85 15.85 -2.62 -10.94
C ASN A 85 15.86 -3.38 -12.27
N TYR A 86 16.79 -3.04 -13.15
CA TYR A 86 17.00 -3.69 -14.45
C TYR A 86 17.74 -5.04 -14.37
N HIS A 87 18.09 -5.45 -13.16
CA HIS A 87 18.73 -6.73 -12.85
C HIS A 87 17.87 -7.56 -11.89
N GLY A 88 16.56 -7.35 -11.92
CA GLY A 88 15.61 -8.09 -11.10
C GLY A 88 15.21 -9.44 -11.67
N GLY A 89 14.24 -10.10 -11.05
CA GLY A 89 13.69 -11.38 -11.49
C GLY A 89 14.76 -12.44 -11.67
N SER A 90 14.97 -12.88 -12.92
CA SER A 90 16.03 -13.84 -13.28
C SER A 90 17.44 -13.23 -13.38
N GLY A 91 17.62 -11.95 -13.07
CA GLY A 91 18.89 -11.22 -13.13
C GLY A 91 19.01 -10.32 -14.37
N ASN A 92 18.06 -10.36 -15.27
CA ASN A 92 18.06 -9.60 -16.53
C ASN A 92 16.67 -9.01 -16.86
N ASP A 93 15.79 -8.96 -15.88
CA ASP A 93 14.44 -8.40 -15.98
C ASP A 93 14.40 -6.97 -15.41
N LEU A 94 13.43 -6.17 -15.84
CA LEU A 94 13.10 -4.93 -15.17
C LEU A 94 11.94 -5.16 -14.21
N VAL A 95 12.21 -4.96 -12.93
CA VAL A 95 11.21 -4.99 -11.87
C VAL A 95 11.18 -3.67 -11.13
N LEU A 96 10.02 -3.34 -10.60
CA LEU A 96 9.86 -2.28 -9.62
C LEU A 96 9.73 -2.92 -8.25
N LEU A 97 10.65 -2.58 -7.37
CA LEU A 97 10.69 -3.06 -5.99
C LEU A 97 10.02 -2.04 -5.09
N TRP A 98 8.96 -2.42 -4.39
CA TRP A 98 8.44 -1.54 -3.37
C TRP A 98 9.46 -1.41 -2.24
N THR A 99 9.96 -0.20 -2.08
CA THR A 99 10.83 0.10 -0.95
C THR A 99 9.96 0.53 0.23
N THR A 100 10.03 -0.22 1.32
CA THR A 100 9.49 0.18 2.62
C THR A 100 10.18 1.44 3.18
N GLY A 101 11.14 2.00 2.44
CA GLY A 101 11.86 3.19 2.76
C GLY A 101 11.05 4.45 2.47
N ARG A 102 10.34 4.94 3.49
CA ARG A 102 9.66 6.23 3.56
C ARG A 102 8.41 6.36 2.68
N GLN A 103 7.40 5.58 2.97
CA GLN A 103 6.06 6.06 2.74
C GLN A 103 5.85 7.22 3.73
N PHE A 104 6.11 8.44 3.29
CA PHE A 104 5.74 9.62 4.07
C PHE A 104 4.22 9.64 4.09
N MET A 105 3.66 9.23 5.22
CA MET A 105 2.26 9.49 5.50
C MET A 105 2.05 11.00 5.40
N PRO A 106 1.22 11.50 4.47
CA PRO A 106 0.98 12.93 4.40
C PRO A 106 0.54 13.46 5.77
N ALA A 107 1.02 14.63 6.17
CA ALA A 107 0.67 15.21 7.46
C ALA A 107 -0.85 15.32 7.67
N THR A 108 -1.61 15.53 6.57
CA THR A 108 -3.07 15.54 6.56
C THR A 108 -3.68 14.18 6.88
N VAL A 109 -3.03 13.08 6.52
CA VAL A 109 -3.46 11.70 6.83
C VAL A 109 -3.03 11.33 8.23
N ALA A 110 -1.76 11.60 8.59
CA ALA A 110 -1.23 11.36 9.93
C ALA A 110 -2.03 12.12 11.00
N GLY A 111 -2.51 13.31 10.71
CA GLY A 111 -3.34 14.10 11.63
C GLY A 111 -4.74 13.52 11.87
N LYS A 112 -5.21 12.60 11.02
CA LYS A 112 -6.50 11.91 11.18
C LYS A 112 -6.38 10.55 11.85
N LEU A 113 -5.19 9.99 11.94
CA LEU A 113 -4.94 8.69 12.57
C LEU A 113 -4.47 8.87 14.02
N ASP A 114 -5.02 8.07 14.90
CA ASP A 114 -4.50 7.98 16.28
C ASP A 114 -3.02 7.58 16.30
N GLY A 115 -2.26 8.11 17.28
CA GLY A 115 -0.83 7.88 17.39
C GLY A 115 -0.43 6.41 17.50
N GLN A 116 -1.24 5.57 18.13
CA GLN A 116 -1.00 4.13 18.25
C GLN A 116 -1.18 3.42 16.92
N ILE A 117 -2.14 3.86 16.09
CA ILE A 117 -2.32 3.37 14.71
C ILE A 117 -1.12 3.75 13.86
N VAL A 118 -0.66 5.01 13.94
CA VAL A 118 0.55 5.46 13.23
C VAL A 118 1.77 4.64 13.65
N LEU A 119 1.92 4.37 14.94
CA LEU A 119 3.02 3.58 15.46
C LEU A 119 2.97 2.13 14.96
N ALA A 120 1.77 1.52 14.94
CA ALA A 120 1.57 0.17 14.42
C ALA A 120 1.87 0.07 12.92
N LEU A 121 1.45 1.07 12.12
CA LEU A 121 1.78 1.17 10.70
C LEU A 121 3.30 1.26 10.48
N LYS A 122 3.99 2.10 11.24
CA LYS A 122 5.46 2.20 11.18
C LYS A 122 6.13 0.88 11.55
N LYS A 123 5.65 0.21 12.61
CA LYS A 123 6.17 -1.10 13.03
C LYS A 123 5.99 -2.15 11.94
N SER A 124 4.81 -2.24 11.34
CA SER A 124 4.51 -3.21 10.28
C SER A 124 5.38 -3.02 9.03
N ARG A 125 5.91 -1.81 8.83
CA ARG A 125 6.75 -1.44 7.68
C ARG A 125 8.25 -1.43 8.00
N GLY A 126 8.65 -1.63 9.27
CA GLY A 126 10.04 -1.48 9.70
C GLY A 126 10.55 -0.04 9.55
N GLU A 127 9.66 0.96 9.66
CA GLU A 127 10.02 2.37 9.61
C GLU A 127 10.54 2.86 10.97
N PRO A 128 11.36 3.94 11.02
CA PRO A 128 11.79 4.49 12.29
C PRO A 128 10.63 4.79 13.24
N PRO A 129 10.73 4.39 14.50
CA PRO A 129 11.91 3.86 15.21
C PRO A 129 12.11 2.34 15.10
N PHE A 130 11.33 1.61 14.30
CA PHE A 130 11.36 0.13 14.19
C PHE A 130 12.35 -0.41 13.13
N ASP A 131 13.09 0.47 12.48
CA ASP A 131 14.25 0.14 11.63
C ASP A 131 15.44 -0.38 12.43
N LYS A 132 15.38 -0.27 13.77
CA LYS A 132 16.37 -0.75 14.74
C LYS A 132 15.66 -1.43 15.91
N PRO A 133 16.34 -2.28 16.69
CA PRO A 133 15.77 -2.83 17.91
C PRO A 133 15.27 -1.73 18.84
N THR A 134 14.01 -1.79 19.24
CA THR A 134 13.36 -0.84 20.15
C THR A 134 12.43 -1.57 21.10
N SER A 135 12.23 -1.02 22.30
CA SER A 135 11.23 -1.48 23.26
C SER A 135 9.85 -0.85 23.03
N LEU A 136 9.71 0.00 22.01
CA LEU A 136 8.42 0.60 21.66
C LEU A 136 7.48 -0.45 21.10
N GLU A 137 6.27 -0.54 21.67
CA GLU A 137 5.20 -1.40 21.20
C GLU A 137 3.93 -0.57 21.02
N PRO A 138 3.22 -0.71 19.89
CA PRO A 138 1.89 -0.12 19.74
C PRO A 138 0.92 -0.78 20.72
N ASP A 139 0.18 0.05 21.48
CA ASP A 139 -0.86 -0.42 22.40
C ASP A 139 -2.21 -0.52 21.68
N ILE A 140 -2.26 -1.36 20.67
CA ILE A 140 -3.52 -1.69 19.95
C ILE A 140 -3.60 -3.20 19.74
N PRO A 141 -4.75 -3.82 19.99
CA PRO A 141 -4.94 -5.24 19.70
C PRO A 141 -5.04 -5.46 18.19
N ILE A 142 -4.02 -6.11 17.61
CA ILE A 142 -4.07 -6.59 16.23
C ILE A 142 -4.61 -8.01 16.24
N LYS A 143 -5.62 -8.28 15.43
CA LYS A 143 -6.28 -9.59 15.30
C LYS A 143 -6.13 -10.11 13.86
N ASP A 144 -6.27 -11.41 13.70
CA ASP A 144 -6.34 -12.09 12.40
C ASP A 144 -5.23 -11.65 11.41
N GLY A 145 -3.99 -11.51 11.94
CA GLY A 145 -2.79 -11.20 11.20
C GLY A 145 -2.49 -9.71 11.07
N ASP A 146 -3.46 -8.87 10.69
CA ASP A 146 -3.24 -7.43 10.52
C ASP A 146 -4.47 -6.56 10.80
N ARG A 147 -5.54 -7.11 11.37
CA ARG A 147 -6.81 -6.39 11.57
C ARG A 147 -6.83 -5.66 12.90
N VAL A 148 -7.35 -4.46 12.86
CA VAL A 148 -7.58 -3.61 14.04
C VAL A 148 -9.04 -3.19 14.13
N PHE A 149 -9.52 -3.09 15.35
CA PHE A 149 -10.87 -2.62 15.64
C PHE A 149 -10.80 -1.11 15.87
N VAL A 150 -11.49 -0.35 15.03
CA VAL A 150 -11.40 1.11 15.01
C VAL A 150 -12.76 1.78 15.05
N ASP A 151 -12.78 2.98 15.60
CA ASP A 151 -13.86 3.95 15.47
C ASP A 151 -13.42 4.98 14.42
N ILE A 152 -14.19 5.09 13.35
CA ILE A 152 -14.00 6.05 12.25
C ILE A 152 -15.00 7.18 12.47
N GLU A 153 -14.52 8.38 12.68
CA GLU A 153 -15.35 9.58 12.80
C GLU A 153 -15.41 10.33 11.47
N GLY A 154 -16.58 10.90 11.18
CA GLY A 154 -16.80 11.67 9.96
C GLY A 154 -18.25 11.66 9.51
N SER A 155 -18.49 11.90 8.23
CA SER A 155 -19.80 11.76 7.61
C SER A 155 -20.00 10.31 7.14
N ILE A 156 -20.77 9.53 7.89
CA ILE A 156 -20.97 8.11 7.58
C ILE A 156 -21.96 7.95 6.44
N SER A 157 -21.41 7.83 5.25
CA SER A 157 -22.13 7.64 4.00
C SER A 157 -22.12 6.18 3.55
N LYS A 158 -23.05 5.81 2.64
CA LYS A 158 -22.99 4.50 1.98
C LYS A 158 -21.65 4.30 1.27
N ALA A 159 -21.10 5.34 0.64
CA ALA A 159 -19.81 5.27 -0.04
C ALA A 159 -18.64 4.96 0.92
N LEU A 160 -18.69 5.43 2.16
CA LEU A 160 -17.71 5.08 3.18
C LEU A 160 -17.87 3.61 3.62
N LEU A 161 -19.09 3.16 3.83
CA LEU A 161 -19.38 1.75 4.19
C LEU A 161 -18.92 0.79 3.10
N ASP A 162 -19.23 1.09 1.84
CA ASP A 162 -18.78 0.32 0.68
C ASP A 162 -17.23 0.29 0.61
N GLN A 163 -16.58 1.42 0.87
CA GLN A 163 -15.11 1.48 0.88
C GLN A 163 -14.49 0.65 2.00
N VAL A 164 -15.06 0.67 3.21
CA VAL A 164 -14.61 -0.19 4.32
C VAL A 164 -14.71 -1.66 3.91
N THR A 165 -15.81 -2.06 3.29
CA THR A 165 -16.02 -3.44 2.82
C THR A 165 -15.03 -3.81 1.71
N LEU A 166 -14.84 -2.94 0.71
CA LEU A 166 -13.88 -3.14 -0.38
C LEU A 166 -12.44 -3.24 0.13
N SER A 167 -12.12 -2.55 1.23
CA SER A 167 -10.81 -2.64 1.90
C SER A 167 -10.64 -3.93 2.73
N GLY A 168 -11.56 -4.88 2.63
CA GLY A 168 -11.55 -6.11 3.44
C GLY A 168 -11.99 -5.89 4.89
N GLY A 169 -12.54 -4.73 5.22
CA GLY A 169 -13.09 -4.45 6.54
C GLY A 169 -14.45 -5.07 6.75
N THR A 170 -14.83 -5.20 8.01
CA THR A 170 -16.17 -5.65 8.43
C THR A 170 -16.74 -4.65 9.42
N VAL A 171 -18.03 -4.35 9.27
CA VAL A 171 -18.78 -3.51 10.21
C VAL A 171 -19.59 -4.44 11.09
N PRO A 172 -19.27 -4.60 12.38
CA PRO A 172 -20.08 -5.41 13.30
C PRO A 172 -21.47 -4.81 13.44
N ASN A 173 -22.45 -5.66 13.72
CA ASN A 173 -23.79 -5.22 14.09
C ASN A 173 -23.71 -4.47 15.44
N GLY A 174 -23.52 -3.18 15.41
CA GLY A 174 -23.40 -2.30 16.56
C GLY A 174 -23.86 -0.89 16.19
N PRO A 175 -23.96 0.04 17.14
CA PRO A 175 -24.47 1.37 16.86
C PRO A 175 -23.56 2.12 15.89
N THR A 176 -23.94 2.15 14.63
CA THR A 176 -23.42 3.10 13.66
C THR A 176 -24.26 4.37 13.78
N THR A 177 -23.62 5.46 14.15
CA THR A 177 -24.26 6.77 14.14
C THR A 177 -24.02 7.45 12.79
N THR A 178 -24.63 8.62 12.57
CA THR A 178 -24.36 9.42 11.37
C THR A 178 -22.94 10.00 11.35
N THR A 179 -22.24 9.96 12.47
CA THR A 179 -20.92 10.57 12.65
C THR A 179 -19.82 9.60 13.09
N THR A 180 -20.16 8.39 13.51
CA THR A 180 -19.19 7.39 13.97
C THR A 180 -19.53 6.02 13.43
N LEU A 181 -18.53 5.39 12.82
CA LEU A 181 -18.57 4.03 12.30
C LEU A 181 -17.56 3.17 13.03
N ARG A 182 -18.01 2.12 13.70
CA ARG A 182 -17.13 1.10 14.26
C ARG A 182 -16.89 -0.01 13.25
N ALA A 183 -15.63 -0.35 13.00
CA ALA A 183 -15.26 -1.36 12.01
C ALA A 183 -14.00 -2.14 12.41
N MET A 184 -13.90 -3.38 11.93
CA MET A 184 -12.67 -4.16 11.93
C MET A 184 -12.04 -4.00 10.57
N VAL A 185 -10.84 -3.41 10.47
CA VAL A 185 -10.20 -3.04 9.20
C VAL A 185 -8.76 -3.54 9.19
N PRO A 186 -8.24 -4.03 8.05
CA PRO A 186 -6.81 -4.29 7.92
C PRO A 186 -6.00 -3.02 8.21
N LEU A 187 -4.95 -3.14 9.03
CA LEU A 187 -4.08 -2.01 9.41
C LEU A 187 -3.54 -1.28 8.18
N SER A 188 -3.15 -2.04 7.15
CA SER A 188 -2.63 -1.52 5.89
C SER A 188 -3.62 -0.63 5.11
N GLN A 189 -4.92 -0.70 5.40
CA GLN A 189 -5.97 0.04 4.70
C GLN A 189 -6.41 1.33 5.41
N LEU A 190 -5.95 1.57 6.65
CA LEU A 190 -6.39 2.71 7.45
C LEU A 190 -5.99 4.05 6.85
N GLU A 191 -4.82 4.13 6.21
CA GLU A 191 -4.38 5.36 5.52
C GLU A 191 -5.29 5.67 4.33
N ALA A 192 -5.70 4.66 3.55
CA ALA A 192 -6.61 4.85 2.42
C ALA A 192 -7.99 5.39 2.88
N LEU A 193 -8.45 4.95 4.04
CA LEU A 193 -9.67 5.50 4.66
C LEU A 193 -9.45 6.93 5.16
N ALA A 194 -8.30 7.22 5.78
CA ALA A 194 -7.98 8.54 6.31
C ALA A 194 -7.78 9.62 5.23
N VAL A 195 -7.41 9.24 4.00
CA VAL A 195 -7.31 10.18 2.85
C VAL A 195 -8.67 10.79 2.50
N ARG A 196 -9.77 10.09 2.77
CA ARG A 196 -11.11 10.53 2.39
C ARG A 196 -11.48 11.86 3.06
N ALA A 197 -12.18 12.72 2.32
CA ALA A 197 -12.63 14.00 2.83
C ALA A 197 -13.77 13.87 3.86
N ASP A 198 -14.57 12.79 3.77
CA ASP A 198 -15.67 12.49 4.67
C ASP A 198 -15.23 11.81 5.98
N VAL A 199 -13.95 11.46 6.13
CA VAL A 199 -13.33 10.96 7.36
C VAL A 199 -12.58 12.08 8.07
N THR A 200 -12.85 12.29 9.35
CA THR A 200 -12.20 13.31 10.20
C THR A 200 -11.16 12.71 11.13
N SER A 201 -11.42 11.53 11.70
CA SER A 201 -10.46 10.81 12.53
C SER A 201 -10.68 9.30 12.51
N ILE A 202 -9.62 8.54 12.81
CA ILE A 202 -9.65 7.09 13.01
C ILE A 202 -8.84 6.77 14.27
N ALA A 203 -9.47 6.14 15.25
CA ALA A 203 -8.86 5.76 16.51
C ALA A 203 -9.14 4.28 16.83
N PRO A 204 -8.31 3.62 17.66
CA PRO A 204 -8.63 2.30 18.19
C PRO A 204 -9.97 2.33 18.92
N ALA A 205 -10.85 1.37 18.62
CA ALA A 205 -12.15 1.29 19.25
C ALA A 205 -11.99 1.02 20.75
N LYS A 206 -12.59 1.86 21.57
CA LYS A 206 -12.64 1.63 23.01
C LYS A 206 -13.53 0.43 23.30
N LEU A 207 -12.94 -0.64 23.81
CA LEU A 207 -13.68 -1.76 24.34
C LEU A 207 -14.37 -1.28 25.61
N SER A 208 -15.70 -1.31 25.64
CA SER A 208 -16.44 -1.09 26.88
C SER A 208 -16.13 -2.25 27.81
N VAL A 209 -15.34 -2.00 28.84
CA VAL A 209 -15.19 -2.93 29.98
C VAL A 209 -16.50 -2.89 30.73
N THR A 210 -17.40 -3.82 30.43
CA THR A 210 -18.59 -4.05 31.27
C THR A 210 -18.07 -4.66 32.56
N SER A 211 -17.88 -3.84 33.59
CA SER A 211 -17.62 -4.31 34.94
C SER A 211 -18.84 -5.10 35.40
N GLN A 212 -18.77 -6.42 35.33
CA GLN A 212 -19.71 -7.25 36.09
C GLN A 212 -19.35 -7.09 37.56
N ILE A 213 -20.00 -6.18 38.25
CA ILE A 213 -20.05 -6.15 39.71
C ILE A 213 -20.81 -7.43 40.07
N LYS A 214 -20.10 -8.47 40.49
CA LYS A 214 -20.69 -9.57 41.24
C LYS A 214 -21.09 -8.97 42.59
N GLN A 215 -22.39 -8.73 42.80
CA GLN A 215 -22.94 -8.60 44.14
C GLN A 215 -22.84 -9.97 44.82
N GLN A 216 -22.10 -10.00 45.90
CA GLN A 216 -22.13 -11.05 46.93
C GLN A 216 -23.38 -10.86 47.79
#